data_bec3abe0b394d5358130cf7eb0d70969
#
_entry.id   bec3abe0b394d5358130cf7eb0d70969
#
_cell.length_a   1.000
_cell.length_b   1.000
_cell.length_c   1.000
_cell.angle_alpha   90.00
_cell.angle_beta   90.00
_cell.angle_gamma   90.00
#
_symmetry.space_group_name_H-M   'P 1'
#
loop_
_entity.id
_entity.type
_entity.pdbx_description
1 polymer ?
#
loop_
_entity_poly.entity_id
_entity_poly.type
_entity_poly.pdbx_seq_one_letter_code
_entity_poly.pdbx_strand_id
1 'polypeptide(L)'
;MARLFELKNIVGVKDATGDLIRVDETFEKIGNEFIQLTGEDGLAYEYNKRGGVGCISVTANIAPKMCSDMQKFSKSNDKDEQKKAEEIDKILQPVHKSLFIESNPSPVKYAAKLIGLCDDNVRLPLVTVLDSTKTEVKKALISAELINE
;
A
#
# COMPACT_ATOMS: atom_id res chain seq x y z
N MET A 1 19.19 -9.25 -5.96
CA MET A 1 19.13 -7.91 -6.61
C MET A 1 20.48 -7.44 -7.10
N ALA A 2 21.59 -7.49 -6.34
CA ALA A 2 22.89 -6.95 -6.77
C ALA A 2 23.33 -7.39 -8.20
N ARG A 3 23.29 -8.69 -8.50
CA ARG A 3 23.60 -9.20 -9.86
C ARG A 3 22.68 -8.66 -10.97
N LEU A 4 21.42 -8.35 -10.64
CA LEU A 4 20.48 -7.78 -11.63
C LEU A 4 20.75 -6.29 -11.85
N PHE A 5 21.23 -5.58 -10.85
CA PHE A 5 21.56 -4.17 -10.96
C PHE A 5 22.79 -3.90 -11.87
N GLU A 6 23.59 -4.93 -12.16
CA GLU A 6 24.67 -4.83 -13.16
C GLU A 6 24.12 -4.64 -14.60
N LEU A 7 22.84 -4.95 -14.82
CA LEU A 7 22.15 -4.77 -16.10
C LEU A 7 21.60 -3.34 -16.21
N LYS A 8 21.97 -2.62 -17.26
CA LYS A 8 21.62 -1.20 -17.46
C LYS A 8 20.13 -0.86 -17.46
N ASN A 9 19.27 -1.85 -17.73
CA ASN A 9 17.81 -1.71 -17.78
C ASN A 9 17.10 -2.12 -16.49
N ILE A 10 17.83 -2.56 -15.46
CA ILE A 10 17.28 -2.90 -14.15
C ILE A 10 17.62 -1.75 -13.19
N VAL A 11 16.64 -0.90 -12.91
CA VAL A 11 16.83 0.34 -12.13
C VAL A 11 16.18 0.26 -10.73
N GLY A 12 15.43 -0.77 -10.44
CA GLY A 12 14.74 -0.89 -9.16
C GLY A 12 13.96 -2.20 -8.99
N VAL A 13 13.28 -2.29 -7.88
CA VAL A 13 12.45 -3.46 -7.50
C VAL A 13 11.14 -3.01 -6.87
N LYS A 14 10.06 -3.76 -7.12
CA LYS A 14 8.89 -3.80 -6.24
C LYS A 14 9.05 -5.02 -5.34
N ASP A 15 9.21 -4.79 -4.04
CA ASP A 15 9.28 -5.85 -3.03
C ASP A 15 7.90 -5.99 -2.34
N ALA A 16 7.33 -7.17 -2.37
CA ALA A 16 6.06 -7.51 -1.72
C ALA A 16 6.23 -8.69 -0.75
N THR A 17 7.43 -8.86 -0.19
CA THR A 17 7.71 -9.93 0.78
C THR A 17 7.20 -9.61 2.18
N GLY A 18 6.94 -8.33 2.48
CA GLY A 18 6.58 -7.89 3.83
C GLY A 18 7.77 -7.83 4.80
N ASP A 19 9.00 -8.00 4.32
CA ASP A 19 10.22 -8.00 5.14
C ASP A 19 10.99 -6.69 4.96
N LEU A 20 10.91 -5.84 5.97
CA LEU A 20 11.59 -4.52 5.99
C LEU A 20 13.12 -4.63 6.03
N ILE A 21 13.69 -5.74 6.54
CA ILE A 21 15.15 -5.94 6.60
C ILE A 21 15.74 -5.93 5.19
N ARG A 22 14.99 -6.41 4.20
CA ARG A 22 15.42 -6.46 2.80
C ARG A 22 15.70 -5.08 2.20
N VAL A 23 15.05 -4.03 2.69
CA VAL A 23 15.35 -2.66 2.28
C VAL A 23 16.77 -2.28 2.67
N ASP A 24 17.10 -2.52 3.95
CA ASP A 24 18.42 -2.22 4.52
C ASP A 24 19.50 -3.04 3.82
N GLU A 25 19.30 -4.36 3.69
CA GLU A 25 20.24 -5.25 2.99
C GLU A 25 20.47 -4.87 1.52
N THR A 26 19.43 -4.37 0.85
CA THR A 26 19.53 -3.93 -0.54
C THR A 26 20.35 -2.65 -0.64
N PHE A 27 20.12 -1.71 0.29
CA PHE A 27 20.94 -0.50 0.39
C PHE A 27 22.42 -0.81 0.63
N GLU A 28 22.73 -1.69 1.58
CA GLU A 28 24.10 -2.08 1.90
C GLU A 28 24.83 -2.71 0.70
N LYS A 29 24.11 -3.50 -0.11
CA LYS A 29 24.70 -4.26 -1.22
C LYS A 29 24.78 -3.48 -2.54
N ILE A 30 23.85 -2.56 -2.79
CA ILE A 30 23.66 -1.92 -4.10
C ILE A 30 23.85 -0.41 -4.02
N GLY A 31 23.58 0.20 -2.85
CA GLY A 31 23.58 1.65 -2.67
C GLY A 31 22.20 2.27 -2.90
N ASN A 32 22.17 3.60 -2.90
CA ASN A 32 20.94 4.41 -2.93
C ASN A 32 20.43 4.76 -4.34
N GLU A 33 21.15 4.37 -5.37
CA GLU A 33 20.71 4.60 -6.75
C GLU A 33 19.66 3.59 -7.23
N PHE A 34 19.52 2.46 -6.50
CA PHE A 34 18.54 1.42 -6.84
C PHE A 34 17.18 1.76 -6.24
N ILE A 35 16.19 1.92 -7.11
CA ILE A 35 14.82 2.30 -6.72
C ILE A 35 14.16 1.14 -5.98
N GLN A 36 13.78 1.36 -4.72
CA GLN A 36 13.07 0.38 -3.90
C GLN A 36 11.62 0.83 -3.68
N LEU A 37 10.66 0.06 -4.22
CA LEU A 37 9.22 0.23 -4.01
C LEU A 37 8.68 -0.94 -3.22
N THR A 38 7.80 -0.69 -2.25
CA THR A 38 7.04 -1.78 -1.63
C THR A 38 5.78 -2.11 -2.43
N GLY A 39 5.36 -3.37 -2.37
CA GLY A 39 4.04 -3.82 -2.82
C GLY A 39 3.08 -4.04 -1.65
N GLU A 40 3.52 -3.72 -0.42
CA GLU A 40 2.77 -3.94 0.81
C GLU A 40 2.35 -2.60 1.42
N ASP A 41 1.06 -2.27 1.28
CA ASP A 41 0.49 -0.99 1.74
C ASP A 41 0.70 -0.76 3.24
N GLY A 42 0.46 -1.78 4.05
CA GLY A 42 0.55 -1.69 5.50
C GLY A 42 1.96 -1.44 6.05
N LEU A 43 2.98 -1.59 5.21
CA LEU A 43 4.37 -1.32 5.56
C LEU A 43 4.96 -0.09 4.87
N ALA A 44 4.19 0.58 4.00
CA ALA A 44 4.71 1.63 3.13
C ALA A 44 5.32 2.81 3.90
N TYR A 45 4.74 3.19 5.03
CA TYR A 45 5.28 4.25 5.89
C TYR A 45 6.67 3.88 6.44
N GLU A 46 6.81 2.71 7.09
CA GLU A 46 8.09 2.26 7.63
C GLU A 46 9.12 1.93 6.53
N TYR A 47 8.64 1.45 5.37
CA TYR A 47 9.48 1.21 4.19
C TYR A 47 10.15 2.50 3.70
N ASN A 48 9.39 3.60 3.64
CA ASN A 48 9.93 4.92 3.26
C ASN A 48 10.92 5.45 4.29
N LYS A 49 10.69 5.25 5.60
CA LYS A 49 11.63 5.63 6.67
C LYS A 49 12.98 4.91 6.58
N ARG A 50 13.00 3.72 5.97
CA ARG A 50 14.22 2.94 5.70
C ARG A 50 14.87 3.27 4.36
N GLY A 51 14.36 4.29 3.65
CA GLY A 51 14.92 4.74 2.37
C GLY A 51 14.23 4.17 1.14
N GLY A 52 13.13 3.45 1.29
CA GLY A 52 12.23 3.17 0.19
C GLY A 52 11.64 4.45 -0.39
N VAL A 53 11.25 4.42 -1.66
CA VAL A 53 10.84 5.64 -2.36
C VAL A 53 9.34 5.68 -2.70
N GLY A 54 8.60 4.62 -2.36
CA GLY A 54 7.16 4.57 -2.63
C GLY A 54 6.53 3.20 -2.52
N CYS A 55 5.25 3.14 -2.89
CA CYS A 55 4.44 1.92 -2.87
C CYS A 55 3.68 1.75 -4.18
N ILE A 56 3.63 0.52 -4.68
CA ILE A 56 2.66 0.12 -5.72
C ILE A 56 1.45 -0.45 -4.96
N SER A 57 0.52 0.43 -4.68
CA SER A 57 -0.52 0.30 -3.67
C SER A 57 -1.83 -0.30 -4.21
N VAL A 58 -2.45 -1.15 -3.42
CA VAL A 58 -3.85 -1.58 -3.60
C VAL A 58 -4.79 -0.51 -3.04
N THR A 59 -4.52 0.02 -1.87
CA THR A 59 -5.36 1.01 -1.19
C THR A 59 -5.48 2.32 -1.97
N ALA A 60 -4.47 2.69 -2.76
CA ALA A 60 -4.53 3.89 -3.61
C ALA A 60 -5.65 3.84 -4.66
N ASN A 61 -6.23 2.67 -4.97
CA ASN A 61 -7.39 2.58 -5.85
C ASN A 61 -8.67 3.18 -5.23
N ILE A 62 -8.74 3.26 -3.90
CA ILE A 62 -9.93 3.72 -3.18
C ILE A 62 -9.68 4.94 -2.28
N ALA A 63 -8.42 5.19 -1.88
CA ALA A 63 -8.00 6.32 -1.06
C ALA A 63 -6.75 7.00 -1.65
N PRO A 64 -6.74 7.44 -2.93
CA PRO A 64 -5.54 7.90 -3.61
C PRO A 64 -4.91 9.13 -2.94
N LYS A 65 -5.73 10.07 -2.46
CA LYS A 65 -5.24 11.28 -1.82
C LYS A 65 -4.52 10.95 -0.51
N MET A 66 -5.11 10.15 0.37
CA MET A 66 -4.49 9.78 1.64
C MET A 66 -3.19 9.01 1.42
N CYS A 67 -3.19 8.04 0.48
CA CYS A 67 -1.97 7.32 0.12
C CYS A 67 -0.89 8.26 -0.42
N SER A 68 -1.24 9.21 -1.30
CA SER A 68 -0.31 10.19 -1.85
C SER A 68 0.25 11.13 -0.79
N ASP A 69 -0.60 11.65 0.10
CA ASP A 69 -0.19 12.53 1.20
C ASP A 69 0.74 11.79 2.18
N MET A 70 0.41 10.56 2.57
CA MET A 70 1.28 9.73 3.40
C MET A 70 2.64 9.51 2.74
N GLN A 71 2.66 9.15 1.45
CA GLN A 71 3.90 8.96 0.69
C GLN A 71 4.76 10.23 0.61
N LYS A 72 4.13 11.39 0.43
CA LYS A 72 4.81 12.68 0.39
C LYS A 72 5.39 13.05 1.75
N PHE A 73 4.57 13.00 2.79
CA PHE A 73 4.94 13.47 4.11
C PHE A 73 5.90 12.53 4.84
N SER A 74 5.85 11.22 4.58
CA SER A 74 6.78 10.24 5.16
C SER A 74 8.25 10.46 4.76
N LYS A 75 8.48 11.16 3.64
CA LYS A 75 9.81 11.49 3.12
C LYS A 75 10.25 12.91 3.42
N SER A 76 9.42 13.68 4.10
CA SER A 76 9.73 15.06 4.47
C SER A 76 10.74 15.13 5.62
N ASN A 77 11.55 16.18 5.64
CA ASN A 77 12.40 16.52 6.77
C ASN A 77 11.65 17.34 7.86
N ASP A 78 10.45 17.79 7.56
CA ASP A 78 9.60 18.52 8.49
C ASP A 78 8.91 17.56 9.47
N LYS A 79 9.08 17.80 10.78
CA LYS A 79 8.52 16.95 11.83
C LYS A 79 6.99 16.93 11.87
N ASP A 80 6.36 18.06 11.53
CA ASP A 80 4.90 18.14 11.52
C ASP A 80 4.33 17.38 10.32
N GLU A 81 5.02 17.40 9.17
CA GLU A 81 4.64 16.57 8.03
C GLU A 81 4.87 15.08 8.33
N GLN A 82 5.98 14.70 8.94
CA GLN A 82 6.21 13.32 9.37
C GLN A 82 5.13 12.81 10.32
N LYS A 83 4.68 13.65 11.26
CA LYS A 83 3.58 13.32 12.17
C LYS A 83 2.26 13.13 11.42
N LYS A 84 1.97 13.99 10.45
CA LYS A 84 0.79 13.81 9.57
C LYS A 84 0.84 12.49 8.79
N ALA A 85 2.02 12.10 8.28
CA ALA A 85 2.19 10.81 7.61
C ALA A 85 1.86 9.64 8.54
N GLU A 86 2.34 9.68 9.78
CA GLU A 86 2.06 8.66 10.79
C GLU A 86 0.57 8.59 11.15
N GLU A 87 -0.10 9.74 11.26
CA GLU A 87 -1.54 9.81 11.52
C GLU A 87 -2.35 9.22 10.36
N ILE A 88 -2.00 9.55 9.11
CA ILE A 88 -2.64 8.98 7.92
C ILE A 88 -2.39 7.47 7.86
N ASP A 89 -1.18 7.01 8.11
CA ASP A 89 -0.86 5.57 8.12
C ASP A 89 -1.74 4.83 9.14
N LYS A 90 -1.86 5.35 10.37
CA LYS A 90 -2.73 4.76 11.41
C LYS A 90 -4.20 4.65 10.97
N ILE A 91 -4.73 5.68 10.29
CA ILE A 91 -6.10 5.68 9.77
C ILE A 91 -6.25 4.60 8.66
N LEU A 92 -5.25 4.45 7.81
CA LEU A 92 -5.29 3.51 6.68
C LEU A 92 -5.00 2.06 7.07
N GLN A 93 -4.38 1.76 8.22
CA GLN A 93 -4.03 0.39 8.62
C GLN A 93 -5.23 -0.59 8.63
N PRO A 94 -6.41 -0.24 9.16
CA PRO A 94 -7.59 -1.10 9.06
C PRO A 94 -8.03 -1.33 7.61
N VAL A 95 -7.92 -0.31 6.75
CA VAL A 95 -8.25 -0.41 5.32
C VAL A 95 -7.28 -1.37 4.64
N HIS A 96 -5.96 -1.19 4.82
CA HIS A 96 -4.96 -2.08 4.27
C HIS A 96 -5.24 -3.55 4.61
N LYS A 97 -5.50 -3.85 5.88
CA LYS A 97 -5.83 -5.20 6.35
C LYS A 97 -7.10 -5.75 5.71
N SER A 98 -8.16 -4.96 5.62
CA SER A 98 -9.45 -5.41 5.10
C SER A 98 -9.40 -5.80 3.63
N LEU A 99 -8.53 -5.15 2.85
CA LEU A 99 -8.37 -5.40 1.42
C LEU A 99 -7.60 -6.69 1.09
N PHE A 100 -7.03 -7.36 2.11
CA PHE A 100 -6.28 -8.60 1.96
C PHE A 100 -6.84 -9.78 2.79
N ILE A 101 -8.08 -9.65 3.31
CA ILE A 101 -8.78 -10.76 4.00
C ILE A 101 -9.00 -11.93 3.05
N GLU A 102 -9.32 -11.63 1.79
CA GLU A 102 -9.40 -12.60 0.70
C GLU A 102 -8.46 -12.20 -0.45
N SER A 103 -8.41 -13.06 -1.46
CA SER A 103 -7.51 -12.84 -2.61
C SER A 103 -7.79 -11.51 -3.30
N ASN A 104 -6.77 -10.67 -3.38
CA ASN A 104 -6.80 -9.46 -4.19
C ASN A 104 -6.98 -9.84 -5.69
N PRO A 105 -7.81 -9.14 -6.47
CA PRO A 105 -8.43 -7.84 -6.22
C PRO A 105 -9.89 -7.90 -5.73
N SER A 106 -10.45 -9.04 -5.29
CA SER A 106 -11.87 -9.12 -4.93
C SER A 106 -12.27 -8.13 -3.83
N PRO A 107 -11.55 -7.99 -2.68
CA PRO A 107 -11.92 -7.03 -1.66
C PRO A 107 -11.82 -5.57 -2.10
N VAL A 108 -10.75 -5.19 -2.84
CA VAL A 108 -10.61 -3.80 -3.31
C VAL A 108 -11.64 -3.44 -4.36
N LYS A 109 -12.09 -4.38 -5.19
CA LYS A 109 -13.20 -4.14 -6.12
C LYS A 109 -14.52 -3.93 -5.39
N TYR A 110 -14.77 -4.69 -4.33
CA TYR A 110 -15.93 -4.45 -3.47
C TYR A 110 -15.85 -3.07 -2.78
N ALA A 111 -14.69 -2.68 -2.27
CA ALA A 111 -14.47 -1.34 -1.72
C ALA A 111 -14.72 -0.24 -2.77
N ALA A 112 -14.19 -0.41 -3.98
CA ALA A 112 -14.40 0.51 -5.11
C ALA A 112 -15.89 0.63 -5.50
N LYS A 113 -16.65 -0.46 -5.40
CA LYS A 113 -18.11 -0.43 -5.59
C LYS A 113 -18.80 0.41 -4.53
N LEU A 114 -18.43 0.27 -3.26
CA LEU A 114 -19.03 1.03 -2.14
C LEU A 114 -18.83 2.54 -2.30
N ILE A 115 -17.71 2.97 -2.90
CA ILE A 115 -17.42 4.39 -3.18
C ILE A 115 -17.88 4.83 -4.61
N GLY A 116 -18.60 3.97 -5.35
CA GLY A 116 -19.22 4.31 -6.62
C GLY A 116 -18.29 4.35 -7.84
N LEU A 117 -17.10 3.74 -7.78
CA LEU A 117 -16.14 3.76 -8.88
C LEU A 117 -16.37 2.68 -9.94
N CYS A 118 -16.80 1.48 -9.54
CA CYS A 118 -17.04 0.36 -10.45
C CYS A 118 -17.88 -0.73 -9.79
N ASP A 119 -18.31 -1.74 -10.56
CA ASP A 119 -18.88 -2.98 -10.01
C ASP A 119 -17.81 -3.89 -9.40
N ASP A 120 -18.21 -4.77 -8.47
CA ASP A 120 -17.36 -5.75 -7.80
C ASP A 120 -17.17 -7.06 -8.59
N ASN A 121 -17.58 -7.10 -9.85
CA ASN A 121 -17.43 -8.25 -10.73
C ASN A 121 -15.96 -8.59 -10.95
N VAL A 122 -15.62 -9.87 -10.79
CA VAL A 122 -14.29 -10.44 -11.05
C VAL A 122 -14.41 -11.60 -12.03
N ARG A 123 -13.30 -11.91 -12.72
CA ARG A 123 -13.22 -13.06 -13.64
C ARG A 123 -12.74 -14.30 -12.90
N LEU A 124 -13.26 -15.46 -13.28
CA LEU A 124 -12.72 -16.74 -12.79
C LEU A 124 -11.20 -16.84 -13.00
N PRO A 125 -10.47 -17.42 -12.07
CA PRO A 125 -10.92 -18.21 -10.90
C PRO A 125 -11.31 -17.37 -9.69
N LEU A 126 -11.24 -16.04 -9.74
CA LEU A 126 -11.67 -15.17 -8.65
C LEU A 126 -13.20 -15.16 -8.55
N VAL A 127 -13.67 -14.98 -7.32
CA VAL A 127 -15.10 -14.88 -7.00
C VAL A 127 -15.36 -13.61 -6.17
N THR A 128 -16.62 -13.22 -6.06
CA THR A 128 -17.03 -12.14 -5.16
C THR A 128 -16.74 -12.52 -3.70
N VAL A 129 -16.39 -11.51 -2.90
CA VAL A 129 -16.04 -11.71 -1.49
C VAL A 129 -17.22 -12.19 -0.65
N LEU A 130 -16.91 -12.92 0.42
CA LEU A 130 -17.87 -13.39 1.42
C LEU A 130 -18.53 -12.21 2.16
N ASP A 131 -19.73 -12.42 2.69
CA ASP A 131 -20.46 -11.37 3.43
C ASP A 131 -19.73 -10.94 4.72
N SER A 132 -18.98 -11.82 5.36
CA SER A 132 -18.08 -11.47 6.47
C SER A 132 -17.01 -10.47 6.03
N THR A 133 -16.37 -10.70 4.89
CA THR A 133 -15.37 -9.78 4.31
C THR A 133 -16.00 -8.47 3.88
N LYS A 134 -17.19 -8.48 3.28
CA LYS A 134 -17.94 -7.26 2.97
C LYS A 134 -18.16 -6.38 4.20
N THR A 135 -18.52 -7.02 5.32
CA THR A 135 -18.74 -6.34 6.61
C THR A 135 -17.45 -5.68 7.10
N GLU A 136 -16.33 -6.40 7.08
CA GLU A 136 -15.04 -5.85 7.55
C GLU A 136 -14.51 -4.75 6.63
N VAL A 137 -14.64 -4.90 5.31
CA VAL A 137 -14.29 -3.84 4.35
C VAL A 137 -15.14 -2.59 4.60
N LYS A 138 -16.47 -2.73 4.72
CA LYS A 138 -17.36 -1.59 4.99
C LYS A 138 -16.98 -0.87 6.29
N LYS A 139 -16.75 -1.61 7.38
CA LYS A 139 -16.31 -1.03 8.68
C LYS A 139 -15.00 -0.25 8.52
N ALA A 140 -14.02 -0.81 7.83
CA ALA A 140 -12.74 -0.16 7.61
C ALA A 140 -12.87 1.14 6.81
N LEU A 141 -13.70 1.16 5.77
CA LEU A 141 -13.97 2.37 4.98
C LEU A 141 -14.67 3.46 5.79
N ILE A 142 -15.64 3.09 6.64
CA ILE A 142 -16.32 4.02 7.55
C ILE A 142 -15.32 4.61 8.56
N SER A 143 -14.48 3.76 9.17
CA SER A 143 -13.48 4.22 10.16
C SER A 143 -12.42 5.16 9.57
N ALA A 144 -12.17 5.06 8.27
CA ALA A 144 -11.26 5.95 7.53
C ALA A 144 -12.00 7.13 6.87
N GLU A 145 -13.28 7.33 7.16
CA GLU A 145 -14.13 8.39 6.60
C GLU A 145 -14.19 8.41 5.06
N LEU A 146 -13.99 7.23 4.43
CA LEU A 146 -14.07 7.07 2.98
C LEU A 146 -15.50 6.88 2.48
N ILE A 147 -16.40 6.45 3.36
CA ILE A 147 -17.86 6.37 3.13
C ILE A 147 -18.60 6.76 4.42
N ASN A 148 -19.86 7.17 4.28
CA ASN A 148 -20.77 7.36 5.41
C ASN A 148 -21.38 6.01 5.86
N GLU A 149 -22.02 5.96 7.05
CA GLU A 149 -22.74 4.79 7.56
C GLU A 149 -23.89 4.33 6.66
#